data_4744974630da0a9e9ed90b3bbcb9ae24
#
_entry.id   4744974630da0a9e9ed90b3bbcb9ae24
#
_cell.length_a   1.000
_cell.length_b   1.000
_cell.length_c   1.000
_cell.angle_alpha   90.00
_cell.angle_beta   90.00
_cell.angle_gamma   90.00
#
_symmetry.space_group_name_H-M   'P 1'
#
loop_
_entity.id
_entity.type
_entity.pdbx_description
1 polymer ?
#
loop_
_entity_poly.entity_id
_entity_poly.type
_entity_poly.pdbx_seq_one_letter_code
_entity_poly.pdbx_strand_id
1 'polypeptide(L)'
;MLKFLGWFFVFCLACALIGIIADVIVAIFPFLIALLLVSLIAFIAWKVYEATYFKGEKFTATKERIQTYIKDCNELNSHIEDLRNTALIANTTSEGIAELKDTSEWNMKRPALAKRRSEPNIHYCSRTVCDNASKAPFKYVCKYFGIKADEDTLAQFETILNNFEAAEEGKVSLKNERESILSSISTEVPFLIRKFSRNKLEEKLGFDAVDFNALYFPKYVFMYTSSGGNASTQCDVTMNIENLNQFVLYLSELVKFRKSAAGQRALMTSKLRQAIKERDGFSCKYCGASVAKEPNLLLEIDHIAPVSKGGLTTEDNLQTLCWRCNRSKGAKVQ
;
A
#
# COMPACT_ATOMS: atom_id res chain seq x y z
N MET A 1 17.41 26.42 88.45
CA MET A 1 16.94 25.02 88.65
C MET A 1 15.76 24.61 87.74
N LEU A 2 14.70 25.39 87.60
CA LEU A 2 13.53 24.99 86.75
C LEU A 2 13.85 24.73 85.24
N LYS A 3 14.71 25.49 84.59
CA LYS A 3 15.12 25.32 83.23
C LYS A 3 15.90 24.02 83.00
N PHE A 4 16.66 23.55 83.89
CA PHE A 4 17.45 22.32 83.85
C PHE A 4 16.55 21.08 83.99
N LEU A 5 15.51 21.16 84.84
CA LEU A 5 14.51 20.09 84.95
C LEU A 5 13.69 19.93 83.68
N GLY A 6 13.32 21.01 82.96
CA GLY A 6 12.60 20.97 81.69
C GLY A 6 13.42 20.33 80.61
N TRP A 7 14.70 20.62 80.47
CA TRP A 7 15.59 19.99 79.50
C TRP A 7 15.80 18.47 79.74
N PHE A 8 15.91 18.11 81.06
CA PHE A 8 16.03 16.69 81.41
C PHE A 8 14.75 15.89 81.07
N PHE A 9 13.58 16.51 81.28
CA PHE A 9 12.30 15.87 80.95
C PHE A 9 12.13 15.69 79.43
N VAL A 10 12.53 16.68 78.66
CA VAL A 10 12.51 16.58 77.14
C VAL A 10 13.50 15.53 76.65
N PHE A 11 14.68 15.41 77.27
CA PHE A 11 15.68 14.40 76.96
C PHE A 11 15.18 12.98 77.31
N CYS A 12 14.55 12.77 78.45
CA CYS A 12 13.95 11.47 78.82
C CYS A 12 12.79 11.10 77.91
N LEU A 13 11.96 12.06 77.52
CA LEU A 13 10.89 11.85 76.52
C LEU A 13 11.45 11.48 75.13
N ALA A 14 12.51 12.13 74.69
CA ALA A 14 13.18 11.81 73.45
C ALA A 14 13.82 10.42 73.49
N CYS A 15 14.44 9.99 74.54
CA CYS A 15 14.99 8.65 74.71
C CYS A 15 13.89 7.58 74.76
N ALA A 16 12.76 7.85 75.43
CA ALA A 16 11.61 6.95 75.43
C ALA A 16 10.99 6.81 74.05
N LEU A 17 10.85 7.91 73.28
CA LEU A 17 10.38 7.90 71.89
C LEU A 17 11.32 7.11 70.98
N ILE A 18 12.63 7.29 71.13
CA ILE A 18 13.63 6.52 70.33
C ILE A 18 13.54 5.03 70.68
N GLY A 19 13.35 4.66 71.93
CA GLY A 19 13.13 3.27 72.34
C GLY A 19 11.89 2.67 71.72
N ILE A 20 10.74 3.35 71.76
CA ILE A 20 9.52 2.90 71.14
C ILE A 20 9.69 2.76 69.62
N ILE A 21 10.35 3.70 68.95
CA ILE A 21 10.65 3.65 67.56
C ILE A 21 11.56 2.44 67.24
N ALA A 22 12.57 2.17 68.05
CA ALA A 22 13.44 1.02 67.89
C ALA A 22 12.70 -0.30 68.03
N ASP A 23 11.81 -0.44 68.99
CA ASP A 23 10.99 -1.64 69.21
C ASP A 23 10.00 -1.87 68.04
N VAL A 24 9.41 -0.79 67.53
CA VAL A 24 8.53 -0.86 66.35
C VAL A 24 9.32 -1.27 65.12
N ILE A 25 10.51 -0.73 64.93
CA ILE A 25 11.39 -1.13 63.79
C ILE A 25 11.78 -2.61 63.91
N VAL A 26 12.18 -3.08 65.08
CA VAL A 26 12.53 -4.49 65.31
C VAL A 26 11.34 -5.42 65.07
N ALA A 27 10.14 -5.02 65.46
CA ALA A 27 8.93 -5.81 65.23
C ALA A 27 8.52 -5.85 63.75
N ILE A 28 8.69 -4.75 62.98
CA ILE A 28 8.32 -4.66 61.57
C ILE A 28 9.38 -5.26 60.67
N PHE A 29 10.66 -5.25 61.06
CA PHE A 29 11.79 -5.69 60.25
C PHE A 29 11.65 -7.11 59.67
N PRO A 30 11.23 -8.15 60.43
CA PRO A 30 11.03 -9.48 59.86
C PRO A 30 9.90 -9.54 58.82
N PHE A 31 8.84 -8.70 59.00
CA PHE A 31 7.76 -8.62 58.00
C PHE A 31 8.23 -7.95 56.72
N LEU A 32 9.08 -6.91 56.83
CA LEU A 32 9.71 -6.28 55.64
C LEU A 32 10.61 -7.25 54.89
N ILE A 33 11.43 -8.03 55.59
CA ILE A 33 12.27 -9.07 54.99
C ILE A 33 11.40 -10.13 54.29
N ALA A 34 10.34 -10.61 54.97
CA ALA A 34 9.41 -11.58 54.35
C ALA A 34 8.74 -11.02 53.09
N LEU A 35 8.31 -9.75 53.13
CA LEU A 35 7.72 -9.06 51.99
C LEU A 35 8.74 -8.92 50.83
N LEU A 36 9.99 -8.58 51.14
CA LEU A 36 11.08 -8.50 50.16
C LEU A 36 11.37 -9.88 49.52
N LEU A 37 11.41 -10.94 50.32
CA LEU A 37 11.61 -12.30 49.80
C LEU A 37 10.44 -12.75 48.90
N VAL A 38 9.21 -12.49 49.32
CA VAL A 38 8.03 -12.80 48.47
C VAL A 38 8.06 -11.99 47.18
N SER A 39 8.41 -10.70 47.25
CA SER A 39 8.51 -9.87 46.01
C SER A 39 9.63 -10.35 45.09
N LEU A 40 10.75 -10.79 45.65
CA LEU A 40 11.85 -11.36 44.86
C LEU A 40 11.46 -12.67 44.18
N ILE A 41 10.79 -13.58 44.91
CA ILE A 41 10.29 -14.83 44.34
C ILE A 41 9.26 -14.55 43.22
N ALA A 42 8.34 -13.61 43.51
CA ALA A 42 7.35 -13.19 42.47
C ALA A 42 8.03 -12.58 41.24
N PHE A 43 9.07 -11.78 41.43
CA PHE A 43 9.83 -11.22 40.30
C PHE A 43 10.57 -12.29 39.50
N ILE A 44 11.21 -13.28 40.16
CA ILE A 44 11.88 -14.39 39.49
C ILE A 44 10.86 -15.23 38.73
N ALA A 45 9.73 -15.58 39.38
CA ALA A 45 8.65 -16.31 38.74
C ALA A 45 8.09 -15.58 37.51
N TRP A 46 7.93 -14.27 37.62
CA TRP A 46 7.53 -13.41 36.51
C TRP A 46 8.55 -13.46 35.35
N LYS A 47 9.84 -13.37 35.64
CA LYS A 47 10.90 -13.44 34.61
C LYS A 47 10.95 -14.77 33.90
N VAL A 48 10.77 -15.86 34.65
CA VAL A 48 10.67 -17.20 34.08
C VAL A 48 9.44 -17.34 33.19
N TYR A 49 8.29 -16.90 33.66
CA TYR A 49 7.04 -16.90 32.90
C TYR A 49 7.17 -16.08 31.61
N GLU A 50 7.70 -14.84 31.71
CA GLU A 50 7.97 -13.97 30.57
C GLU A 50 8.89 -14.66 29.54
N ALA A 51 10.00 -15.24 30.00
CA ALA A 51 10.97 -15.91 29.12
C ALA A 51 10.38 -17.15 28.44
N THR A 52 9.55 -17.92 29.16
CA THR A 52 8.88 -19.10 28.62
C THR A 52 7.84 -18.71 27.56
N TYR A 53 7.05 -17.64 27.83
CA TYR A 53 6.07 -17.15 26.88
C TYR A 53 6.73 -16.73 25.56
N PHE A 54 7.82 -15.96 25.59
CA PHE A 54 8.52 -15.51 24.38
C PHE A 54 9.26 -16.60 23.61
N LYS A 55 9.41 -17.81 24.19
CA LYS A 55 9.93 -19.01 23.52
C LYS A 55 8.82 -19.97 23.08
N GLY A 56 7.59 -19.72 23.47
CA GLY A 56 6.46 -20.61 23.20
C GLY A 56 6.00 -20.57 21.75
N GLU A 57 5.44 -21.68 21.27
CA GLU A 57 4.94 -21.82 19.89
C GLU A 57 3.93 -20.74 19.48
N LYS A 58 3.03 -20.35 20.37
CA LYS A 58 2.04 -19.29 20.07
C LYS A 58 2.68 -17.95 19.75
N PHE A 59 3.71 -17.57 20.52
CA PHE A 59 4.44 -16.33 20.24
C PHE A 59 5.24 -16.42 18.94
N THR A 60 5.88 -17.56 18.69
CA THR A 60 6.65 -17.81 17.47
C THR A 60 5.75 -17.76 16.24
N ALA A 61 4.59 -18.43 16.28
CA ALA A 61 3.62 -18.42 15.19
C ALA A 61 3.09 -16.98 14.89
N THR A 62 2.77 -16.20 15.93
CA THR A 62 2.36 -14.80 15.76
C THR A 62 3.48 -13.98 15.14
N LYS A 63 4.73 -14.19 15.55
CA LYS A 63 5.89 -13.50 15.01
C LYS A 63 6.13 -13.86 13.53
N GLU A 64 6.05 -15.13 13.17
CA GLU A 64 6.19 -15.61 11.78
C GLU A 64 5.08 -15.02 10.90
N ARG A 65 3.85 -14.95 11.40
CA ARG A 65 2.74 -14.32 10.69
C ARG A 65 2.99 -12.83 10.42
N ILE A 66 3.52 -12.09 11.41
CA ILE A 66 3.90 -10.69 11.24
C ILE A 66 5.04 -10.55 10.22
N GLN A 67 6.05 -11.41 10.26
CA GLN A 67 7.15 -11.39 9.31
C GLN A 67 6.66 -11.64 7.87
N THR A 68 5.74 -12.59 7.68
CA THR A 68 5.11 -12.84 6.38
C THR A 68 4.34 -11.63 5.90
N TYR A 69 3.50 -11.02 6.77
CA TYR A 69 2.77 -9.80 6.46
C TYR A 69 3.70 -8.65 6.02
N ILE A 70 4.79 -8.39 6.75
CA ILE A 70 5.76 -7.35 6.39
C ILE A 70 6.42 -7.65 5.04
N LYS A 71 6.75 -8.91 4.78
CA LYS A 71 7.30 -9.34 3.49
C LYS A 71 6.32 -9.07 2.35
N ASP A 72 5.05 -9.44 2.52
CA ASP A 72 4.00 -9.24 1.52
C ASP A 72 3.75 -7.75 1.27
N CYS A 73 3.78 -6.91 2.32
CA CYS A 73 3.70 -5.45 2.18
C CYS A 73 4.88 -4.89 1.35
N ASN A 74 6.10 -5.36 1.61
CA ASN A 74 7.28 -4.92 0.87
C ASN A 74 7.24 -5.38 -0.59
N GLU A 75 6.78 -6.61 -0.86
CA GLU A 75 6.58 -7.12 -2.22
C GLU A 75 5.54 -6.29 -2.98
N LEU A 76 4.42 -5.94 -2.34
CA LEU A 76 3.41 -5.08 -2.94
C LEU A 76 3.96 -3.68 -3.23
N ASN A 77 4.70 -3.08 -2.30
CA ASN A 77 5.31 -1.77 -2.53
C ASN A 77 6.33 -1.80 -3.67
N SER A 78 7.13 -2.86 -3.78
CA SER A 78 8.04 -3.06 -4.92
C SER A 78 7.28 -3.18 -6.23
N HIS A 79 6.17 -3.93 -6.24
CA HIS A 79 5.31 -4.07 -7.41
C HIS A 79 4.69 -2.72 -7.84
N ILE A 80 4.20 -1.93 -6.89
CA ILE A 80 3.65 -0.59 -7.15
C ILE A 80 4.71 0.34 -7.76
N GLU A 81 5.96 0.27 -7.30
CA GLU A 81 7.06 1.06 -7.88
C GLU A 81 7.40 0.60 -9.31
N ASP A 82 7.39 -0.70 -9.56
CA ASP A 82 7.55 -1.24 -10.91
C ASP A 82 6.42 -0.79 -11.86
N LEU A 83 5.17 -0.76 -11.36
CA LEU A 83 4.03 -0.25 -12.13
C LEU A 83 4.19 1.23 -12.47
N ARG A 84 4.68 2.03 -11.52
CA ARG A 84 4.99 3.43 -11.75
C ARG A 84 5.98 3.61 -12.90
N ASN A 85 7.07 2.85 -12.89
CA ASN A 85 8.10 2.90 -13.93
C ASN A 85 7.55 2.48 -15.29
N THR A 86 6.73 1.43 -15.34
CA THR A 86 6.11 0.95 -16.57
C THR A 86 5.11 1.98 -17.12
N ALA A 87 4.30 2.59 -16.28
CA ALA A 87 3.35 3.62 -16.70
C ALA A 87 4.05 4.89 -17.23
N LEU A 88 5.21 5.25 -16.69
CA LEU A 88 6.02 6.35 -17.19
C LEU A 88 6.60 6.04 -18.58
N ILE A 89 7.04 4.81 -18.84
CA ILE A 89 7.58 4.39 -20.15
C ILE A 89 6.49 4.41 -21.23
N ALA A 90 5.27 3.98 -20.93
CA ALA A 90 4.14 4.03 -21.87
C ALA A 90 3.80 5.46 -22.31
N ASN A 91 4.15 6.46 -21.53
CA ASN A 91 3.91 7.88 -21.80
C ASN A 91 5.07 8.58 -22.56
N THR A 92 6.21 7.91 -22.76
CA THR A 92 7.40 8.52 -23.39
C THR A 92 7.39 8.51 -24.91
N THR A 93 6.40 7.90 -25.57
CA THR A 93 6.24 7.99 -27.04
C THR A 93 5.51 9.27 -27.43
N SER A 94 5.94 10.41 -26.93
CA SER A 94 5.48 11.72 -27.40
C SER A 94 6.24 12.11 -28.66
N GLU A 95 5.77 11.67 -29.81
CA GLU A 95 6.09 12.33 -31.07
C GLU A 95 5.20 13.56 -31.22
N GLY A 96 5.75 14.72 -31.01
CA GLY A 96 5.11 15.97 -31.34
C GLY A 96 4.85 16.89 -30.15
N ILE A 97 5.89 17.53 -29.67
CA ILE A 97 5.77 18.82 -29.00
C ILE A 97 5.22 19.78 -30.05
N ALA A 98 3.96 20.18 -29.92
CA ALA A 98 3.46 21.31 -30.67
C ALA A 98 4.25 22.54 -30.20
N GLU A 99 5.24 22.97 -30.95
CA GLU A 99 5.92 24.23 -30.71
C GLU A 99 4.90 25.35 -30.84
N LEU A 100 4.56 25.94 -29.69
CA LEU A 100 3.86 27.22 -29.68
C LEU A 100 4.88 28.25 -30.21
N LYS A 101 4.82 28.55 -31.50
CA LYS A 101 5.58 29.63 -32.09
C LYS A 101 5.00 30.93 -31.58
N ASP A 102 5.55 31.40 -30.47
CA ASP A 102 5.18 32.71 -29.93
C ASP A 102 5.80 33.80 -30.80
N THR A 103 4.95 34.50 -31.52
CA THR A 103 5.33 35.61 -32.39
C THR A 103 5.23 36.96 -31.71
N SER A 104 5.03 37.04 -30.40
CA SER A 104 4.94 38.29 -29.68
C SER A 104 6.34 38.85 -29.36
N GLU A 105 6.58 40.11 -29.73
CA GLU A 105 7.84 40.84 -29.47
C GLU A 105 8.07 41.09 -27.96
N TRP A 106 7.07 40.86 -27.11
CA TRP A 106 7.10 41.11 -25.67
C TRP A 106 7.27 39.83 -24.82
N ASN A 107 7.74 38.76 -25.42
CA ASN A 107 7.86 37.50 -24.74
C ASN A 107 9.05 37.41 -23.80
N MET A 108 8.89 37.74 -22.55
CA MET A 108 9.87 37.42 -21.51
C MET A 108 9.98 35.92 -21.37
N LYS A 109 11.12 35.33 -21.74
CA LYS A 109 11.47 33.93 -21.50
C LYS A 109 11.36 33.63 -20.00
N ARG A 110 10.29 32.98 -19.56
CA ARG A 110 10.13 32.60 -18.18
C ARG A 110 10.79 31.24 -17.95
N PRO A 111 11.82 31.11 -17.07
CA PRO A 111 12.49 29.83 -16.79
C PRO A 111 11.52 28.74 -16.34
N ALA A 112 10.44 29.10 -15.62
CA ALA A 112 9.42 28.17 -15.17
C ALA A 112 8.58 27.56 -16.32
N LEU A 113 8.36 28.30 -17.42
CA LEU A 113 7.65 27.80 -18.60
C LEU A 113 8.52 26.82 -19.41
N ALA A 114 9.82 27.12 -19.54
CA ALA A 114 10.76 26.25 -20.22
C ALA A 114 10.91 24.90 -19.48
N LYS A 115 10.93 24.91 -18.14
CA LYS A 115 11.01 23.70 -17.33
C LYS A 115 9.71 22.86 -17.42
N ARG A 116 8.54 23.50 -17.47
CA ARG A 116 7.26 22.82 -17.64
C ARG A 116 7.05 22.22 -19.02
N ARG A 117 7.68 22.77 -20.08
CA ARG A 117 7.61 22.23 -21.44
C ARG A 117 8.31 20.87 -21.60
N SER A 118 9.17 20.48 -20.66
CA SER A 118 9.86 19.21 -20.67
C SER A 118 9.15 18.10 -19.90
N GLU A 119 7.99 18.37 -19.31
CA GLU A 119 7.22 17.33 -18.59
C GLU A 119 6.41 16.48 -19.58
N PRO A 120 6.62 15.17 -19.62
CA PRO A 120 6.15 14.29 -20.71
C PRO A 120 4.64 14.22 -20.89
N ASN A 121 3.85 14.65 -19.90
CA ASN A 121 2.38 14.51 -19.91
C ASN A 121 1.65 15.86 -19.91
N ILE A 122 2.32 16.96 -20.28
CA ILE A 122 1.72 18.29 -20.35
C ILE A 122 1.67 18.78 -21.79
N HIS A 123 0.46 19.03 -22.27
CA HIS A 123 0.23 19.64 -23.57
C HIS A 123 -0.22 21.09 -23.41
N TYR A 124 0.61 22.01 -23.90
CA TYR A 124 0.27 23.42 -23.95
C TYR A 124 -0.59 23.73 -25.18
N CYS A 125 -1.79 24.27 -24.98
CA CYS A 125 -2.77 24.43 -26.04
C CYS A 125 -3.59 25.73 -25.88
N SER A 126 -4.50 25.98 -26.81
CA SER A 126 -5.45 27.07 -26.71
C SER A 126 -6.52 26.78 -25.65
N ARG A 127 -7.15 27.84 -25.13
CA ARG A 127 -8.27 27.71 -24.17
C ARG A 127 -9.39 26.80 -24.69
N THR A 128 -9.73 26.93 -25.96
CA THR A 128 -10.75 26.08 -26.59
C THR A 128 -10.40 24.59 -26.55
N VAL A 129 -9.12 24.24 -26.66
CA VAL A 129 -8.66 22.84 -26.55
C VAL A 129 -8.82 22.34 -25.12
N CYS A 130 -8.46 23.14 -24.10
CA CYS A 130 -8.72 22.81 -22.69
C CYS A 130 -10.21 22.56 -22.43
N ASP A 131 -11.08 23.47 -22.88
CA ASP A 131 -12.53 23.40 -22.69
C ASP A 131 -13.13 22.16 -23.40
N ASN A 132 -12.62 21.82 -24.55
CA ASN A 132 -13.05 20.62 -25.29
C ASN A 132 -12.47 19.32 -24.70
N ALA A 133 -11.25 19.36 -24.16
CA ALA A 133 -10.65 18.22 -23.49
C ALA A 133 -11.45 17.84 -22.22
N SER A 134 -12.03 18.81 -21.52
CA SER A 134 -12.90 18.52 -20.38
C SER A 134 -14.22 17.82 -20.79
N LYS A 135 -14.71 18.07 -21.99
CA LYS A 135 -15.97 17.47 -22.52
C LYS A 135 -15.75 16.09 -23.14
N ALA A 136 -14.61 15.85 -23.74
CA ALA A 136 -14.27 14.60 -24.43
C ALA A 136 -12.83 14.18 -24.14
N PRO A 137 -12.49 13.85 -22.87
CA PRO A 137 -11.13 13.70 -22.41
C PRO A 137 -10.34 12.67 -23.22
N PHE A 138 -10.87 11.49 -23.44
CA PHE A 138 -10.18 10.40 -24.11
C PHE A 138 -9.86 10.70 -25.60
N LYS A 139 -10.78 11.37 -26.30
CA LYS A 139 -10.56 11.82 -27.67
C LYS A 139 -9.36 12.77 -27.76
N TYR A 140 -9.29 13.70 -26.80
CA TYR A 140 -8.22 14.70 -26.78
C TYR A 140 -6.90 14.12 -26.29
N VAL A 141 -6.93 13.19 -25.34
CA VAL A 141 -5.75 12.43 -24.89
C VAL A 141 -5.16 11.66 -26.08
N CYS A 142 -5.93 10.89 -26.82
CA CYS A 142 -5.44 10.19 -27.99
C CYS A 142 -4.83 11.15 -29.03
N LYS A 143 -5.54 12.26 -29.32
CA LYS A 143 -5.14 13.20 -30.36
C LYS A 143 -3.84 13.95 -30.04
N TYR A 144 -3.65 14.37 -28.79
CA TYR A 144 -2.59 15.31 -28.43
C TYR A 144 -1.39 14.66 -27.74
N PHE A 145 -1.53 13.44 -27.24
CA PHE A 145 -0.43 12.67 -26.64
C PHE A 145 0.03 11.49 -27.50
N GLY A 146 -0.37 11.48 -28.78
CA GLY A 146 0.12 10.49 -29.75
C GLY A 146 -0.33 9.05 -29.48
N ILE A 147 -1.40 8.87 -28.70
CA ILE A 147 -1.92 7.54 -28.38
C ILE A 147 -2.73 7.03 -29.57
N LYS A 148 -2.19 6.07 -30.27
CA LYS A 148 -2.83 5.45 -31.43
C LYS A 148 -3.91 4.45 -30.97
N ALA A 149 -5.07 4.48 -31.63
CA ALA A 149 -6.11 3.48 -31.39
C ALA A 149 -5.81 2.20 -32.17
N ASP A 150 -4.75 1.48 -31.78
CA ASP A 150 -4.33 0.20 -32.36
C ASP A 150 -4.34 -0.91 -31.29
N GLU A 151 -4.12 -2.14 -31.73
CA GLU A 151 -4.16 -3.32 -30.87
C GLU A 151 -3.09 -3.33 -29.81
N ASP A 152 -1.89 -2.84 -30.13
CA ASP A 152 -0.76 -2.83 -29.22
C ASP A 152 -0.99 -1.84 -28.08
N THR A 153 -1.48 -0.66 -28.41
CA THR A 153 -1.82 0.37 -27.41
C THR A 153 -2.96 -0.09 -26.52
N LEU A 154 -3.99 -0.71 -27.08
CA LEU A 154 -5.09 -1.24 -26.28
C LEU A 154 -4.60 -2.32 -25.30
N ALA A 155 -3.74 -3.23 -25.77
CA ALA A 155 -3.14 -4.26 -24.92
C ALA A 155 -2.31 -3.68 -23.78
N GLN A 156 -1.58 -2.59 -24.04
CA GLN A 156 -0.80 -1.90 -23.02
C GLN A 156 -1.70 -1.31 -21.93
N PHE A 157 -2.75 -0.57 -22.30
CA PHE A 157 -3.67 0.01 -21.34
C PHE A 157 -4.49 -1.02 -20.57
N GLU A 158 -4.86 -2.13 -21.20
CA GLU A 158 -5.50 -3.26 -20.53
C GLU A 158 -4.57 -3.89 -19.49
N THR A 159 -3.29 -4.07 -19.83
CA THR A 159 -2.29 -4.58 -18.90
C THR A 159 -2.09 -3.63 -17.70
N ILE A 160 -2.00 -2.32 -17.94
CA ILE A 160 -1.88 -1.31 -16.89
C ILE A 160 -3.10 -1.36 -15.97
N LEU A 161 -4.31 -1.43 -16.53
CA LEU A 161 -5.55 -1.54 -15.79
C LEU A 161 -5.58 -2.78 -14.89
N ASN A 162 -5.29 -3.94 -15.46
CA ASN A 162 -5.26 -5.21 -14.72
C ASN A 162 -4.27 -5.19 -13.56
N ASN A 163 -3.08 -4.61 -13.77
CA ASN A 163 -2.06 -4.47 -12.76
C ASN A 163 -2.49 -3.51 -11.62
N PHE A 164 -3.16 -2.41 -11.96
CA PHE A 164 -3.66 -1.47 -10.95
C PHE A 164 -4.81 -2.05 -10.13
N GLU A 165 -5.72 -2.79 -10.77
CA GLU A 165 -6.79 -3.50 -10.06
C GLU A 165 -6.21 -4.52 -9.07
N ALA A 166 -5.24 -5.34 -9.51
CA ALA A 166 -4.58 -6.32 -8.64
C ALA A 166 -3.85 -5.66 -7.46
N ALA A 167 -3.17 -4.53 -7.69
CA ALA A 167 -2.47 -3.82 -6.63
C ALA A 167 -3.43 -3.21 -5.59
N GLU A 168 -4.58 -2.66 -6.00
CA GLU A 168 -5.60 -2.15 -5.07
C GLU A 168 -6.26 -3.29 -4.27
N GLU A 169 -6.58 -4.42 -4.91
CA GLU A 169 -7.07 -5.61 -4.19
C GLU A 169 -6.06 -6.09 -3.14
N GLY A 170 -4.76 -6.08 -3.48
CA GLY A 170 -3.68 -6.44 -2.56
C GLY A 170 -3.61 -5.52 -1.35
N LYS A 171 -3.74 -4.20 -1.55
CA LYS A 171 -3.78 -3.23 -0.43
C LYS A 171 -4.95 -3.49 0.52
N VAL A 172 -6.13 -3.77 -0.02
CA VAL A 172 -7.32 -4.09 0.78
C VAL A 172 -7.10 -5.37 1.58
N SER A 173 -6.56 -6.41 0.95
CA SER A 173 -6.27 -7.69 1.60
C SER A 173 -5.27 -7.51 2.75
N LEU A 174 -4.15 -6.81 2.51
CA LEU A 174 -3.14 -6.54 3.53
C LEU A 174 -3.66 -5.69 4.68
N LYS A 175 -4.55 -4.73 4.41
CA LYS A 175 -5.22 -3.96 5.46
C LYS A 175 -6.07 -4.86 6.37
N ASN A 176 -6.85 -5.74 5.78
CA ASN A 176 -7.68 -6.69 6.53
C ASN A 176 -6.80 -7.67 7.33
N GLU A 177 -5.69 -8.14 6.76
CA GLU A 177 -4.74 -9.00 7.46
C GLU A 177 -4.10 -8.28 8.66
N ARG A 178 -3.73 -7.00 8.51
CA ARG A 178 -3.24 -6.18 9.64
C ARG A 178 -4.25 -6.12 10.78
N GLU A 179 -5.51 -5.87 10.47
CA GLU A 179 -6.58 -5.82 11.48
C GLU A 179 -6.77 -7.19 12.16
N SER A 180 -6.68 -8.27 11.40
CA SER A 180 -6.73 -9.63 11.92
C SER A 180 -5.56 -9.93 12.86
N ILE A 181 -4.33 -9.55 12.50
CA ILE A 181 -3.14 -9.71 13.35
C ILE A 181 -3.29 -8.90 14.65
N LEU A 182 -3.73 -7.64 14.58
CA LEU A 182 -3.93 -6.78 15.75
C LEU A 182 -5.01 -7.36 16.68
N SER A 183 -6.08 -7.91 16.13
CA SER A 183 -7.13 -8.57 16.91
C SER A 183 -6.60 -9.85 17.59
N SER A 184 -5.82 -10.68 16.89
CA SER A 184 -5.23 -11.87 17.46
C SER A 184 -4.21 -11.54 18.57
N ILE A 185 -3.39 -10.52 18.41
CA ILE A 185 -2.50 -10.04 19.49
C ILE A 185 -3.32 -9.63 20.73
N SER A 186 -4.46 -8.98 20.53
CA SER A 186 -5.31 -8.55 21.66
C SER A 186 -5.98 -9.71 22.40
N THR A 187 -6.26 -10.81 21.73
CA THR A 187 -6.95 -11.98 22.30
C THR A 187 -6.02 -13.09 22.77
N GLU A 188 -4.95 -13.36 22.03
CA GLU A 188 -4.06 -14.50 22.28
C GLU A 188 -2.89 -14.18 23.22
N VAL A 189 -2.45 -12.92 23.28
CA VAL A 189 -1.38 -12.51 24.21
C VAL A 189 -1.94 -12.40 25.63
N PRO A 190 -1.36 -13.10 26.62
CA PRO A 190 -1.81 -13.03 28.00
C PRO A 190 -1.83 -11.61 28.54
N PHE A 191 -2.88 -11.26 29.28
CA PHE A 191 -3.07 -9.91 29.85
C PHE A 191 -1.84 -9.41 30.63
N LEU A 192 -1.20 -10.29 31.40
CA LEU A 192 -0.02 -9.92 32.20
C LEU A 192 1.16 -9.52 31.29
N ILE A 193 1.39 -10.22 30.20
CA ILE A 193 2.45 -9.87 29.23
C ILE A 193 2.14 -8.52 28.57
N ARG A 194 0.89 -8.31 28.13
CA ARG A 194 0.47 -7.02 27.55
C ARG A 194 0.61 -5.85 28.50
N LYS A 195 0.35 -6.07 29.79
CA LYS A 195 0.40 -5.00 30.81
C LYS A 195 1.82 -4.69 31.29
N PHE A 196 2.63 -5.72 31.57
CA PHE A 196 3.93 -5.56 32.25
C PHE A 196 5.14 -5.71 31.34
N SER A 197 4.99 -6.27 30.13
CA SER A 197 6.09 -6.45 29.17
C SER A 197 5.75 -5.87 27.80
N ARG A 198 4.93 -4.82 27.73
CA ARG A 198 4.45 -4.21 26.50
C ARG A 198 5.59 -3.81 25.56
N ASN A 199 6.56 -3.04 26.03
CA ASN A 199 7.68 -2.57 25.21
C ASN A 199 8.50 -3.73 24.64
N LYS A 200 8.73 -4.76 25.47
CA LYS A 200 9.45 -5.96 25.04
C LYS A 200 8.64 -6.81 24.06
N LEU A 201 7.31 -6.81 24.20
CA LEU A 201 6.41 -7.46 23.26
C LEU A 201 6.48 -6.78 21.89
N GLU A 202 6.35 -5.45 21.86
CA GLU A 202 6.41 -4.63 20.64
C GLU A 202 7.78 -4.80 19.95
N GLU A 203 8.88 -4.72 20.70
CA GLU A 203 10.24 -4.91 20.19
C GLU A 203 10.44 -6.32 19.59
N LYS A 204 9.97 -7.36 20.28
CA LYS A 204 10.15 -8.75 19.82
C LYS A 204 9.24 -9.16 18.67
N LEU A 205 8.04 -8.59 18.59
CA LEU A 205 7.13 -8.80 17.47
C LEU A 205 7.63 -8.07 16.22
N GLY A 206 8.27 -6.90 16.38
CA GLY A 206 8.78 -6.11 15.27
C GLY A 206 7.66 -5.65 14.33
N PHE A 207 6.47 -5.36 14.87
CA PHE A 207 5.32 -4.95 14.09
C PHE A 207 5.37 -3.45 13.83
N ASP A 208 6.11 -3.06 12.79
CA ASP A 208 6.09 -1.70 12.29
C ASP A 208 4.92 -1.52 11.30
N ALA A 209 4.29 -0.35 11.36
CA ALA A 209 3.27 0.00 10.38
C ALA A 209 3.95 0.21 9.03
N VAL A 210 3.66 -0.66 8.07
CA VAL A 210 4.10 -0.48 6.69
C VAL A 210 3.05 0.35 5.98
N ASP A 211 3.43 1.56 5.56
CA ASP A 211 2.59 2.38 4.70
C ASP A 211 2.70 1.90 3.26
N PHE A 212 1.54 1.78 2.59
CA PHE A 212 1.53 1.44 1.18
C PHE A 212 1.82 2.67 0.33
N ASN A 213 2.69 2.50 -0.65
CA ASN A 213 2.91 3.51 -1.67
C ASN A 213 1.59 3.81 -2.38
N ALA A 214 1.33 5.10 -2.62
CA ALA A 214 0.19 5.48 -3.42
C ALA A 214 0.40 4.96 -4.86
N LEU A 215 -0.65 4.39 -5.46
CA LEU A 215 -0.62 4.08 -6.88
C LEU A 215 -0.42 5.37 -7.67
N TYR A 216 0.56 5.36 -8.55
CA TYR A 216 0.79 6.45 -9.47
C TYR A 216 -0.09 6.24 -10.70
N PHE A 217 -1.15 7.03 -10.79
CA PHE A 217 -1.97 7.04 -11.99
C PHE A 217 -1.41 8.05 -13.00
N PRO A 218 -1.17 7.63 -14.25
CA PRO A 218 -0.76 8.55 -15.31
C PRO A 218 -1.76 9.69 -15.43
N LYS A 219 -1.25 10.91 -15.55
CA LYS A 219 -2.05 12.12 -15.63
C LYS A 219 -1.69 12.88 -16.88
N TYR A 220 -2.67 13.14 -17.73
CA TYR A 220 -2.54 13.95 -18.94
C TYR A 220 -3.08 15.36 -18.65
N VAL A 221 -2.27 16.37 -18.90
CA VAL A 221 -2.58 17.75 -18.56
C VAL A 221 -2.64 18.61 -19.83
N PHE A 222 -3.80 19.22 -20.07
CA PHE A 222 -3.96 20.27 -21.07
C PHE A 222 -3.84 21.61 -20.38
N MET A 223 -2.91 22.46 -20.81
CA MET A 223 -2.64 23.72 -20.14
C MET A 223 -2.70 24.87 -21.14
N TYR A 224 -3.50 25.86 -20.81
CA TYR A 224 -3.53 27.16 -21.48
C TYR A 224 -2.96 28.24 -20.58
N THR A 225 -2.10 29.07 -21.13
CA THR A 225 -1.63 30.30 -20.46
C THR A 225 -1.65 31.43 -21.50
N SER A 226 -2.32 32.54 -21.17
CA SER A 226 -2.34 33.72 -22.04
C SER A 226 -0.94 34.30 -22.23
N SER A 227 -0.71 35.00 -23.36
CA SER A 227 0.59 35.57 -23.70
C SER A 227 1.16 36.47 -22.61
N GLY A 228 0.32 37.21 -21.90
CA GLY A 228 0.70 38.05 -20.75
C GLY A 228 0.82 37.30 -19.43
N GLY A 229 0.46 36.01 -19.38
CA GLY A 229 0.48 35.19 -18.17
C GLY A 229 -0.59 35.52 -17.14
N ASN A 230 -1.55 36.40 -17.47
CA ASN A 230 -2.58 36.87 -16.55
C ASN A 230 -3.78 35.93 -16.44
N ALA A 231 -3.95 35.01 -17.39
CA ALA A 231 -5.00 34.01 -17.39
C ALA A 231 -4.44 32.65 -17.72
N SER A 232 -4.81 31.63 -16.94
CA SER A 232 -4.46 30.24 -17.20
C SER A 232 -5.69 29.35 -16.99
N THR A 233 -5.80 28.29 -17.78
CA THR A 233 -6.81 27.25 -17.63
C THR A 233 -6.13 25.91 -17.79
N GLN A 234 -6.53 24.93 -16.97
CA GLN A 234 -5.97 23.60 -16.99
C GLN A 234 -7.11 22.58 -17.00
N CYS A 235 -6.93 21.50 -17.77
CA CYS A 235 -7.78 20.33 -17.74
C CYS A 235 -6.91 19.11 -17.50
N ASP A 236 -7.19 18.40 -16.42
CA ASP A 236 -6.45 17.21 -15.98
C ASP A 236 -7.27 15.97 -16.28
N VAL A 237 -6.66 15.01 -16.95
CA VAL A 237 -7.23 13.69 -17.18
C VAL A 237 -6.37 12.66 -16.46
N THR A 238 -6.79 12.28 -15.25
CA THR A 238 -6.09 11.27 -14.46
C THR A 238 -6.60 9.89 -14.86
N MET A 239 -5.69 9.00 -15.22
CA MET A 239 -5.99 7.61 -15.59
C MET A 239 -6.07 6.71 -14.35
N ASN A 240 -7.02 7.02 -13.43
CA ASN A 240 -7.37 6.12 -12.35
C ASN A 240 -8.06 4.86 -12.91
N ILE A 241 -8.33 3.88 -12.07
CA ILE A 241 -8.91 2.59 -12.50
C ILE A 241 -10.21 2.79 -13.26
N GLU A 242 -11.09 3.68 -12.80
CA GLU A 242 -12.37 3.95 -13.46
C GLU A 242 -12.17 4.58 -14.86
N ASN A 243 -11.33 5.62 -14.95
CA ASN A 243 -11.02 6.28 -16.21
C ASN A 243 -10.25 5.36 -17.17
N LEU A 244 -9.36 4.50 -16.64
CA LEU A 244 -8.69 3.49 -17.47
C LEU A 244 -9.67 2.47 -18.05
N ASN A 245 -10.64 1.99 -17.25
CA ASN A 245 -11.71 1.12 -17.76
C ASN A 245 -12.47 1.79 -18.90
N GLN A 246 -12.90 3.04 -18.70
CA GLN A 246 -13.61 3.81 -19.72
C GLN A 246 -12.73 4.10 -20.94
N PHE A 247 -11.44 4.34 -20.74
CA PHE A 247 -10.49 4.61 -21.81
C PHE A 247 -10.21 3.35 -22.64
N VAL A 248 -10.07 2.20 -22.01
CA VAL A 248 -9.96 0.90 -22.70
C VAL A 248 -11.21 0.63 -23.56
N LEU A 249 -12.41 0.87 -23.02
CA LEU A 249 -13.64 0.77 -23.77
C LEU A 249 -13.65 1.75 -24.96
N TYR A 250 -13.27 3.00 -24.76
CA TYR A 250 -13.19 4.02 -25.81
C TYR A 250 -12.21 3.63 -26.93
N LEU A 251 -10.99 3.18 -26.57
CA LEU A 251 -10.03 2.68 -27.55
C LEU A 251 -10.60 1.48 -28.30
N SER A 252 -11.30 0.62 -27.58
CA SER A 252 -11.93 -0.56 -28.13
C SER A 252 -12.98 -0.21 -29.19
N GLU A 253 -13.79 0.78 -29.00
CA GLU A 253 -14.76 1.26 -30.00
C GLU A 253 -14.10 1.85 -31.25
N LEU A 254 -12.95 2.52 -31.08
CA LEU A 254 -12.23 3.11 -32.21
C LEU A 254 -11.57 2.10 -33.12
N VAL A 255 -11.08 1.01 -32.55
CA VAL A 255 -10.41 -0.07 -33.28
C VAL A 255 -11.46 -1.02 -33.85
N LYS A 256 -12.26 -0.77 -34.76
CA LYS A 256 -13.36 -1.56 -35.41
C LYS A 256 -13.29 -3.09 -35.21
N PHE A 257 -13.99 -3.60 -34.25
CA PHE A 257 -13.80 -4.81 -33.48
C PHE A 257 -14.26 -6.14 -33.99
N ARG A 258 -14.90 -6.33 -35.02
CA ARG A 258 -15.65 -7.60 -35.20
C ARG A 258 -14.81 -8.87 -35.37
N LYS A 259 -13.50 -8.77 -35.60
CA LYS A 259 -12.62 -9.96 -35.75
C LYS A 259 -11.18 -9.79 -35.29
N SER A 260 -10.82 -8.70 -34.59
CA SER A 260 -9.44 -8.43 -34.26
C SER A 260 -9.10 -8.86 -32.82
N ALA A 261 -7.81 -9.12 -32.56
CA ALA A 261 -7.29 -9.44 -31.28
C ALA A 261 -7.64 -8.39 -30.20
N ALA A 262 -7.75 -7.13 -30.59
CA ALA A 262 -8.07 -6.02 -29.71
C ALA A 262 -9.50 -6.02 -29.20
N GLY A 263 -10.47 -6.42 -30.04
CA GLY A 263 -11.85 -6.61 -29.61
C GLY A 263 -12.00 -7.68 -28.56
N GLN A 264 -11.21 -8.73 -28.67
CA GLN A 264 -11.22 -9.81 -27.71
C GLN A 264 -10.74 -9.33 -26.32
N ARG A 265 -9.71 -8.48 -26.27
CA ARG A 265 -9.22 -7.91 -25.00
C ARG A 265 -10.23 -6.97 -24.33
N ALA A 266 -10.97 -6.20 -25.12
CA ALA A 266 -12.00 -5.30 -24.59
C ALA A 266 -13.18 -6.02 -23.92
N LEU A 267 -13.38 -7.30 -24.23
CA LEU A 267 -14.37 -8.14 -23.56
C LEU A 267 -13.98 -8.52 -22.13
N MET A 268 -12.71 -8.26 -21.71
CA MET A 268 -12.20 -8.55 -20.38
C MET A 268 -12.68 -7.51 -19.35
N THR A 269 -13.97 -7.53 -19.05
CA THR A 269 -14.59 -6.65 -18.05
C THR A 269 -14.21 -7.05 -16.63
N SER A 270 -14.31 -6.11 -15.66
CA SER A 270 -14.10 -6.41 -14.22
C SER A 270 -15.02 -7.53 -13.73
N LYS A 271 -16.28 -7.57 -14.23
CA LYS A 271 -17.23 -8.65 -13.91
C LYS A 271 -16.72 -10.01 -14.40
N LEU A 272 -16.20 -10.08 -15.62
CA LEU A 272 -15.65 -11.32 -16.18
C LEU A 272 -14.39 -11.74 -15.42
N ARG A 273 -13.49 -10.81 -15.10
CA ARG A 273 -12.30 -11.10 -14.30
C ARG A 273 -12.67 -11.71 -12.95
N GLN A 274 -13.64 -11.13 -12.28
CA GLN A 274 -14.11 -11.65 -11.00
C GLN A 274 -14.71 -13.05 -11.14
N ALA A 275 -15.55 -13.29 -12.14
CA ALA A 275 -16.14 -14.60 -12.39
C ALA A 275 -15.07 -15.68 -12.68
N ILE A 276 -14.00 -15.35 -13.41
CA ILE A 276 -12.89 -16.28 -13.65
C ILE A 276 -12.11 -16.56 -12.35
N LYS A 277 -11.83 -15.55 -11.53
CA LYS A 277 -11.18 -15.76 -10.23
C LYS A 277 -12.02 -16.69 -9.33
N GLU A 278 -13.32 -16.48 -9.27
CA GLU A 278 -14.25 -17.35 -8.53
C GLU A 278 -14.27 -18.78 -9.07
N ARG A 279 -14.39 -18.95 -10.39
CA ARG A 279 -14.34 -20.27 -11.06
C ARG A 279 -13.04 -21.02 -10.72
N ASP A 280 -11.92 -20.30 -10.69
CA ASP A 280 -10.59 -20.86 -10.47
C ASP A 280 -10.26 -21.00 -8.96
N GLY A 281 -11.22 -20.70 -8.07
CA GLY A 281 -11.08 -20.83 -6.62
C GLY A 281 -10.02 -19.88 -6.06
N PHE A 282 -9.88 -18.67 -6.63
CA PHE A 282 -8.87 -17.68 -6.25
C PHE A 282 -7.47 -18.29 -6.17
N SER A 283 -7.11 -19.11 -7.18
CA SER A 283 -5.87 -19.85 -7.20
C SER A 283 -5.16 -19.67 -8.55
N CYS A 284 -3.84 -19.59 -8.52
CA CYS A 284 -3.01 -19.56 -9.72
C CYS A 284 -3.02 -20.94 -10.41
N LYS A 285 -3.42 -20.98 -11.66
CA LYS A 285 -3.46 -22.23 -12.45
C LYS A 285 -2.09 -22.81 -12.77
N TYR A 286 -1.02 -22.01 -12.64
CA TYR A 286 0.35 -22.47 -12.89
C TYR A 286 1.01 -23.09 -11.69
N CYS A 287 1.12 -22.35 -10.59
CA CYS A 287 1.86 -22.78 -9.42
C CYS A 287 0.97 -23.30 -8.28
N GLY A 288 -0.36 -23.22 -8.42
CA GLY A 288 -1.32 -23.65 -7.42
C GLY A 288 -1.39 -22.78 -6.15
N ALA A 289 -0.65 -21.66 -6.12
CA ALA A 289 -0.78 -20.70 -5.02
C ALA A 289 -2.20 -20.13 -5.00
N SER A 290 -2.78 -20.01 -3.80
CA SER A 290 -4.17 -19.57 -3.64
C SER A 290 -4.30 -18.54 -2.53
N VAL A 291 -5.30 -17.67 -2.65
CA VAL A 291 -5.64 -16.68 -1.60
C VAL A 291 -5.94 -17.35 -0.25
N ALA A 292 -6.43 -18.60 -0.26
CA ALA A 292 -6.65 -19.36 0.97
C ALA A 292 -5.36 -19.71 1.72
N LYS A 293 -4.23 -19.90 1.01
CA LYS A 293 -2.91 -20.19 1.59
C LYS A 293 -2.06 -18.94 1.74
N GLU A 294 -2.19 -18.02 0.81
CA GLU A 294 -1.47 -16.74 0.74
C GLU A 294 -2.51 -15.62 0.61
N PRO A 295 -3.06 -15.08 1.71
CA PRO A 295 -4.18 -14.13 1.67
C PRO A 295 -3.93 -12.87 0.84
N ASN A 296 -2.65 -12.50 0.68
CA ASN A 296 -2.23 -11.29 -0.04
C ASN A 296 -1.72 -11.58 -1.45
N LEU A 297 -2.01 -12.78 -1.98
CA LEU A 297 -1.61 -13.16 -3.32
C LEU A 297 -2.31 -12.29 -4.37
N LEU A 298 -1.53 -11.58 -5.19
CA LEU A 298 -2.04 -10.80 -6.32
C LEU A 298 -2.39 -11.74 -7.47
N LEU A 299 -3.67 -11.77 -7.83
CA LEU A 299 -4.19 -12.58 -8.91
C LEU A 299 -4.61 -11.72 -10.10
N GLU A 300 -4.15 -12.10 -11.27
CA GLU A 300 -4.41 -11.48 -12.55
C GLU A 300 -5.11 -12.49 -13.48
N ILE A 301 -5.93 -12.00 -14.43
CA ILE A 301 -6.54 -12.85 -15.43
C ILE A 301 -5.74 -12.76 -16.72
N ASP A 302 -5.40 -13.92 -17.25
CA ASP A 302 -4.61 -14.06 -18.46
C ASP A 302 -5.29 -15.01 -19.48
N HIS A 303 -4.99 -14.81 -20.77
CA HIS A 303 -5.45 -15.70 -21.84
C HIS A 303 -4.55 -16.93 -21.94
N ILE A 304 -5.12 -18.14 -21.93
CA ILE A 304 -4.39 -19.40 -22.14
C ILE A 304 -3.69 -19.35 -23.49
N ALA A 305 -4.45 -19.21 -24.56
CA ALA A 305 -3.96 -18.86 -25.89
C ALA A 305 -3.92 -17.32 -26.00
N PRO A 306 -2.75 -16.70 -26.13
CA PRO A 306 -2.63 -15.25 -26.21
C PRO A 306 -3.49 -14.66 -27.34
N VAL A 307 -4.11 -13.53 -27.08
CA VAL A 307 -4.93 -12.83 -28.09
C VAL A 307 -4.10 -12.47 -29.32
N SER A 308 -2.83 -12.11 -29.16
CA SER A 308 -1.89 -11.87 -30.27
C SER A 308 -1.67 -13.08 -31.17
N LYS A 309 -2.08 -14.26 -30.73
CA LYS A 309 -2.03 -15.54 -31.50
C LYS A 309 -3.41 -16.08 -31.85
N GLY A 310 -4.44 -15.22 -31.85
CA GLY A 310 -5.80 -15.56 -32.20
C GLY A 310 -6.67 -16.11 -31.09
N GLY A 311 -6.21 -16.07 -29.85
CA GLY A 311 -7.02 -16.46 -28.68
C GLY A 311 -8.23 -15.56 -28.49
N LEU A 312 -9.38 -16.14 -28.17
CA LEU A 312 -10.62 -15.40 -27.88
C LEU A 312 -10.79 -15.17 -26.42
N THR A 313 -11.48 -14.08 -26.02
CA THR A 313 -11.85 -13.78 -24.65
C THR A 313 -13.13 -14.53 -24.30
N THR A 314 -13.01 -15.82 -24.10
CA THR A 314 -14.05 -16.74 -23.63
C THR A 314 -13.63 -17.32 -22.28
N GLU A 315 -14.60 -17.73 -21.49
CA GLU A 315 -14.31 -18.32 -20.16
C GLU A 315 -13.33 -19.49 -20.24
N ASP A 316 -13.43 -20.31 -21.29
CA ASP A 316 -12.57 -21.47 -21.50
C ASP A 316 -11.12 -21.11 -21.86
N ASN A 317 -10.90 -19.92 -22.43
CA ASN A 317 -9.57 -19.43 -22.80
C ASN A 317 -8.99 -18.46 -21.76
N LEU A 318 -9.66 -18.25 -20.62
CA LEU A 318 -9.20 -17.40 -19.55
C LEU A 318 -8.76 -18.23 -18.34
N GLN A 319 -7.74 -17.78 -17.64
CA GLN A 319 -7.20 -18.42 -16.45
C GLN A 319 -6.74 -17.40 -15.42
N THR A 320 -6.80 -17.78 -14.15
CA THR A 320 -6.25 -17.00 -13.06
C THR A 320 -4.78 -17.36 -12.86
N LEU A 321 -3.90 -16.37 -12.91
CA LEU A 321 -2.48 -16.51 -12.60
C LEU A 321 -2.09 -15.57 -11.48
N CYS A 322 -1.10 -15.97 -10.65
CA CYS A 322 -0.45 -14.98 -9.81
C CYS A 322 0.44 -14.07 -10.68
N TRP A 323 0.67 -12.86 -10.23
CA TRP A 323 1.45 -11.84 -10.94
C TRP A 323 2.84 -12.35 -11.39
N ARG A 324 3.51 -13.19 -10.57
CA ARG A 324 4.80 -13.80 -10.89
C ARG A 324 4.70 -14.73 -12.09
N CYS A 325 3.71 -15.63 -12.08
CA CYS A 325 3.47 -16.57 -13.16
C CYS A 325 3.01 -15.87 -14.43
N ASN A 326 2.18 -14.83 -14.31
CA ASN A 326 1.72 -14.05 -15.46
C ASN A 326 2.88 -13.33 -16.16
N ARG A 327 3.76 -12.67 -15.43
CA ARG A 327 4.98 -12.07 -15.98
C ARG A 327 5.90 -13.11 -16.64
N SER A 328 6.06 -14.27 -16.04
CA SER A 328 6.89 -15.35 -16.60
C SER A 328 6.32 -15.94 -17.87
N LYS A 329 4.98 -16.04 -18.00
CA LYS A 329 4.30 -16.56 -19.18
C LYS A 329 4.44 -15.59 -20.37
N GLY A 330 4.17 -14.30 -20.17
CA GLY A 330 4.14 -13.31 -21.24
C GLY A 330 3.21 -13.76 -22.39
N ALA A 331 3.61 -13.56 -23.65
CA ALA A 331 2.84 -13.96 -24.85
C ALA A 331 3.12 -15.39 -25.31
N LYS A 332 3.58 -16.29 -24.46
CA LYS A 332 3.78 -17.71 -24.83
C LYS A 332 2.44 -18.45 -24.82
N VAL A 333 2.21 -19.30 -25.83
CA VAL A 333 1.15 -20.31 -25.79
C VAL A 333 1.62 -21.45 -24.93
N GLN A 334 0.77 -21.95 -24.08
CA GLN A 334 0.98 -23.20 -23.35
C GLN A 334 0.50 -24.38 -24.13
#